data_8587d7ebf9fa0fa62f5c60b593cf5167
#
_entry.id   8587d7ebf9fa0fa62f5c60b593cf5167
#
_cell.length_a   1.000
_cell.length_b   1.000
_cell.length_c   1.000
_cell.angle_alpha   90.00
_cell.angle_beta   90.00
_cell.angle_gamma   90.00
#
_symmetry.space_group_name_H-M   'P 1'
#
loop_
_entity.id
_entity.type
_entity.pdbx_description
1 polymer ?
#
loop_
_entity_poly.entity_id
_entity_poly.type
_entity_poly.pdbx_seq_one_letter_code
_entity_poly.pdbx_strand_id
1 'polypeptide(L)'
;MALPEILLPALVDEAAALVNEYYTKLYRNGVPQTGSRFDNWAGGGDRVEVANAITADDLLAVSFLSVPVPAPAIIGLVETRSAEARRLLEEIPTDLDLAAVTADEYETILGALSPASKLWRLLRGTDTYRWGIGPTTASKIMARKRPRLVPIYDSVVGPLMGLNNNDTQWRTWHAALTDGAGLPERLTAIREKSGISLQISDLRTMDVALWMHGKKLGMTVREDADS
;
A
#
# COMPACT_ATOMS: atom_id res chain seq x y z
N MET A 1 9.07 -0.95 -18.86
CA MET A 1 8.51 -2.21 -18.29
C MET A 1 7.16 -2.46 -18.95
N ALA A 2 6.81 -3.72 -19.29
CA ALA A 2 5.44 -3.99 -19.75
C ALA A 2 4.48 -3.90 -18.55
N LEU A 3 3.41 -3.11 -18.69
CA LEU A 3 2.36 -3.03 -17.69
C LEU A 3 1.58 -4.33 -17.62
N PRO A 4 1.08 -4.74 -16.43
CA PRO A 4 0.13 -5.83 -16.30
C PRO A 4 -1.10 -5.61 -17.19
N GLU A 5 -1.63 -6.69 -17.77
CA GLU A 5 -2.71 -6.66 -18.75
C GLU A 5 -3.93 -5.84 -18.27
N ILE A 6 -4.34 -6.05 -17.01
CA ILE A 6 -5.51 -5.36 -16.42
C ILE A 6 -5.36 -3.83 -16.38
N LEU A 7 -4.15 -3.30 -16.48
CA LEU A 7 -3.87 -1.87 -16.50
C LEU A 7 -3.77 -1.29 -17.93
N LEU A 8 -4.00 -2.08 -18.97
CA LEU A 8 -4.00 -1.60 -20.35
C LEU A 8 -5.26 -0.77 -20.66
N PRO A 9 -5.18 0.21 -21.59
CA PRO A 9 -6.31 1.07 -21.93
C PRO A 9 -7.60 0.32 -22.30
N ALA A 10 -7.48 -0.83 -22.96
CA ALA A 10 -8.62 -1.64 -23.39
C ALA A 10 -9.38 -2.30 -22.23
N LEU A 11 -8.78 -2.40 -21.02
CA LEU A 11 -9.34 -3.13 -19.88
C LEU A 11 -9.78 -2.22 -18.71
N VAL A 12 -9.90 -0.90 -18.95
CA VAL A 12 -10.35 0.08 -17.96
C VAL A 12 -11.69 -0.30 -17.32
N ASP A 13 -12.66 -0.75 -18.12
CA ASP A 13 -13.99 -1.12 -17.62
C ASP A 13 -13.94 -2.41 -16.78
N GLU A 14 -13.10 -3.37 -17.16
CA GLU A 14 -12.89 -4.59 -16.37
C GLU A 14 -12.18 -4.27 -15.05
N ALA A 15 -11.13 -3.45 -15.08
CA ALA A 15 -10.44 -3.01 -13.87
C ALA A 15 -11.38 -2.25 -12.92
N ALA A 16 -12.24 -1.37 -13.46
CA ALA A 16 -13.24 -0.66 -12.68
C ALA A 16 -14.27 -1.60 -12.03
N ALA A 17 -14.72 -2.63 -12.75
CA ALA A 17 -15.60 -3.66 -12.20
C ALA A 17 -14.93 -4.45 -11.06
N LEU A 18 -13.63 -4.73 -11.17
CA LEU A 18 -12.86 -5.38 -10.11
C LEU A 18 -12.74 -4.50 -8.85
N VAL A 19 -12.48 -3.21 -9.03
CA VAL A 19 -12.43 -2.24 -7.92
C VAL A 19 -13.80 -2.13 -7.26
N ASN A 20 -14.88 -2.00 -8.05
CA ASN A 20 -16.24 -2.01 -7.52
C ASN A 20 -16.50 -3.29 -6.69
N GLU A 21 -16.24 -4.47 -7.26
CA GLU A 21 -16.44 -5.75 -6.58
C GLU A 21 -15.71 -5.79 -5.23
N TYR A 22 -14.45 -5.35 -5.18
CA TYR A 22 -13.66 -5.33 -3.95
C TYR A 22 -14.30 -4.54 -2.81
N TYR A 23 -14.86 -3.38 -3.12
CA TYR A 23 -15.42 -2.48 -2.11
C TYR A 23 -16.90 -2.73 -1.78
N THR A 24 -17.66 -3.37 -2.68
CA THR A 24 -19.11 -3.54 -2.52
C THR A 24 -19.55 -4.95 -2.18
N LYS A 25 -18.74 -5.97 -2.53
CA LYS A 25 -19.09 -7.36 -2.29
C LYS A 25 -19.16 -7.70 -0.79
N LEU A 26 -20.24 -8.36 -0.42
CA LEU A 26 -20.44 -8.89 0.93
C LEU A 26 -20.11 -10.38 0.98
N TYR A 27 -19.61 -10.86 2.11
CA TYR A 27 -19.58 -12.30 2.42
C TYR A 27 -21.00 -12.85 2.58
N ARG A 28 -21.15 -14.18 2.59
CA ARG A 28 -22.47 -14.85 2.73
C ARG A 28 -23.25 -14.43 3.96
N ASN A 29 -22.58 -14.01 5.03
CA ASN A 29 -23.19 -13.51 6.27
C ASN A 29 -23.53 -12.01 6.24
N GLY A 30 -23.42 -11.34 5.08
CA GLY A 30 -23.70 -9.93 4.91
C GLY A 30 -22.61 -8.98 5.41
N VAL A 31 -21.46 -9.51 5.87
CA VAL A 31 -20.33 -8.70 6.31
C VAL A 31 -19.48 -8.24 5.10
N PRO A 32 -19.05 -6.97 5.03
CA PRO A 32 -18.13 -6.51 3.99
C PRO A 32 -16.83 -7.32 3.96
N GLN A 33 -16.22 -7.46 2.78
CA GLN A 33 -14.86 -8.00 2.69
C GLN A 33 -13.93 -7.16 3.56
N THR A 34 -13.12 -7.80 4.39
CA THR A 34 -12.30 -7.11 5.40
C THR A 34 -11.37 -6.08 4.77
N GLY A 35 -10.73 -6.41 3.65
CA GLY A 35 -9.80 -5.51 2.96
C GLY A 35 -10.44 -4.20 2.48
N SER A 36 -11.76 -4.17 2.23
CA SER A 36 -12.46 -2.94 1.85
C SER A 36 -12.55 -1.91 2.99
N ARG A 37 -12.24 -2.32 4.22
CA ARG A 37 -12.25 -1.44 5.40
C ARG A 37 -10.88 -0.83 5.71
N PHE A 38 -9.83 -1.32 5.05
CA PHE A 38 -8.45 -0.86 5.28
C PHE A 38 -8.30 0.65 5.13
N ASP A 39 -8.84 1.20 4.05
CA ASP A 39 -8.58 2.58 3.67
C ASP A 39 -9.27 3.59 4.59
N ASN A 40 -10.49 3.32 5.02
CA ASN A 40 -11.32 4.28 5.77
C ASN A 40 -11.55 3.91 7.25
N TRP A 41 -10.94 2.84 7.77
CA TRP A 41 -11.05 2.51 9.19
C TRP A 41 -10.63 3.69 10.06
N ALA A 42 -11.42 4.00 11.07
CA ALA A 42 -11.19 5.16 11.96
C ALA A 42 -10.91 6.48 11.21
N GLY A 43 -11.47 6.65 10.01
CA GLY A 43 -11.34 7.86 9.20
C GLY A 43 -10.05 7.96 8.36
N GLY A 44 -9.29 6.87 8.21
CA GLY A 44 -8.02 6.85 7.47
C GLY A 44 -6.79 7.03 8.37
N GLY A 45 -5.65 6.55 7.91
CA GLY A 45 -4.39 6.67 8.65
C GLY A 45 -3.62 7.96 8.37
N ASP A 46 -3.96 8.63 7.27
CA ASP A 46 -3.32 9.86 6.78
C ASP A 46 -4.05 11.15 7.16
N ARG A 47 -5.16 11.06 7.90
CA ARG A 47 -5.85 12.26 8.42
C ARG A 47 -4.93 13.07 9.34
N VAL A 48 -5.08 14.38 9.30
CA VAL A 48 -4.15 15.37 9.89
C VAL A 48 -3.79 15.07 11.36
N GLU A 49 -4.77 14.62 12.16
CA GLU A 49 -4.57 14.39 13.59
C GLU A 49 -3.63 13.22 13.90
N VAL A 50 -3.52 12.26 12.98
CA VAL A 50 -2.76 11.02 13.18
C VAL A 50 -1.75 10.71 12.07
N ALA A 51 -1.67 11.53 11.03
CA ALA A 51 -0.81 11.27 9.87
C ALA A 51 0.63 10.94 10.23
N ASN A 52 1.14 11.51 11.30
CA ASN A 52 2.51 11.35 11.77
C ASN A 52 2.65 10.46 13.01
N ALA A 53 1.63 9.65 13.32
CA ALA A 53 1.70 8.69 14.42
C ALA A 53 1.17 7.32 13.95
N ILE A 54 1.87 6.24 14.27
CA ILE A 54 1.34 4.89 14.10
C ILE A 54 0.43 4.61 15.30
N THR A 55 -0.84 4.35 15.01
CA THR A 55 -1.87 4.13 16.04
C THR A 55 -2.32 2.67 16.08
N ALA A 56 -3.00 2.26 17.15
CA ALA A 56 -3.60 0.94 17.25
C ALA A 56 -4.63 0.70 16.11
N ASP A 57 -5.36 1.75 15.70
CA ASP A 57 -6.30 1.67 14.58
C ASP A 57 -5.58 1.41 13.24
N ASP A 58 -4.38 1.95 13.03
CA ASP A 58 -3.59 1.67 11.83
C ASP A 58 -3.19 0.19 11.79
N LEU A 59 -2.72 -0.36 12.91
CA LEU A 59 -2.29 -1.75 13.00
C LEU A 59 -3.48 -2.72 12.88
N LEU A 60 -4.63 -2.33 13.42
CA LEU A 60 -5.89 -3.08 13.22
C LEU A 60 -6.31 -3.03 11.75
N ALA A 61 -6.28 -1.86 11.10
CA ALA A 61 -6.61 -1.73 9.68
C ALA A 61 -5.71 -2.61 8.80
N VAL A 62 -4.41 -2.70 9.10
CA VAL A 62 -3.46 -3.58 8.41
C VAL A 62 -3.89 -5.05 8.50
N SER A 63 -4.44 -5.50 9.64
CA SER A 63 -4.93 -6.87 9.78
C SER A 63 -6.09 -7.21 8.84
N PHE A 64 -6.85 -6.23 8.38
CA PHE A 64 -7.93 -6.43 7.40
C PHE A 64 -7.40 -6.85 6.01
N LEU A 65 -6.12 -6.63 5.74
CA LEU A 65 -5.44 -7.11 4.54
C LEU A 65 -4.77 -8.49 4.75
N SER A 66 -5.31 -9.29 5.69
CA SER A 66 -4.91 -10.68 5.95
C SER A 66 -3.45 -10.86 6.39
N VAL A 67 -2.91 -9.88 7.10
CA VAL A 67 -1.58 -9.98 7.71
C VAL A 67 -1.67 -9.64 9.20
N PRO A 68 -1.19 -10.50 10.10
CA PRO A 68 -1.14 -10.19 11.52
C PRO A 68 -0.03 -9.17 11.80
N VAL A 69 -0.27 -8.28 12.77
CA VAL A 69 0.79 -7.47 13.36
C VAL A 69 1.18 -8.11 14.70
N PRO A 70 2.42 -8.60 14.86
CA PRO A 70 2.84 -9.27 16.08
C PRO A 70 2.76 -8.35 17.30
N ALA A 71 2.39 -8.90 18.46
CA ALA A 71 2.26 -8.13 19.71
C ALA A 71 3.53 -7.34 20.09
N PRO A 72 4.75 -7.87 19.95
CA PRO A 72 5.97 -7.10 20.18
C PRO A 72 6.08 -5.87 19.26
N ALA A 73 5.65 -6.00 18.00
CA ALA A 73 5.64 -4.88 17.06
C ALA A 73 4.60 -3.82 17.45
N ILE A 74 3.42 -4.23 17.92
CA ILE A 74 2.40 -3.30 18.40
C ILE A 74 2.97 -2.45 19.54
N ILE A 75 3.54 -3.08 20.58
CA ILE A 75 4.17 -2.37 21.70
C ILE A 75 5.32 -1.49 21.19
N GLY A 76 6.16 -2.03 20.32
CA GLY A 76 7.28 -1.30 19.73
C GLY A 76 6.86 -0.01 19.03
N LEU A 77 5.88 -0.09 18.14
CA LEU A 77 5.47 1.02 17.28
C LEU A 77 4.56 2.03 17.98
N VAL A 78 3.73 1.57 18.93
CA VAL A 78 2.77 2.45 19.62
C VAL A 78 3.36 3.07 20.89
N GLU A 79 4.33 2.41 21.53
CA GLU A 79 4.94 2.87 22.77
C GLU A 79 6.44 3.15 22.61
N THR A 80 7.29 2.10 22.61
CA THR A 80 8.73 2.23 22.85
C THR A 80 9.51 2.93 21.76
N ARG A 81 9.04 2.88 20.50
CA ARG A 81 9.62 3.54 19.33
C ARG A 81 8.68 4.55 18.67
N SER A 82 7.58 4.88 19.32
CA SER A 82 6.57 5.79 18.76
C SER A 82 7.13 7.17 18.43
N ALA A 83 8.02 7.70 19.27
CA ALA A 83 8.68 8.99 19.02
C ALA A 83 9.59 8.96 17.79
N GLU A 84 10.33 7.87 17.57
CA GLU A 84 11.20 7.70 16.40
C GLU A 84 10.37 7.55 15.12
N ALA A 85 9.32 6.73 15.14
CA ALA A 85 8.39 6.57 14.04
C ALA A 85 7.71 7.89 13.67
N ARG A 86 7.28 8.66 14.67
CA ARG A 86 6.69 10.01 14.49
C ARG A 86 7.66 10.93 13.78
N ARG A 87 8.88 11.07 14.27
CA ARG A 87 9.90 11.95 13.68
C ARG A 87 10.14 11.60 12.21
N LEU A 88 10.24 10.31 11.88
CA LEU A 88 10.43 9.88 10.48
C LEU A 88 9.19 10.18 9.62
N LEU A 89 8.00 9.99 10.15
CA LEU A 89 6.76 10.32 9.45
C LEU A 89 6.62 11.82 9.21
N GLU A 90 7.03 12.68 10.14
CA GLU A 90 7.02 14.14 9.98
C GLU A 90 7.92 14.62 8.81
N GLU A 91 8.95 13.85 8.48
CA GLU A 91 9.85 14.12 7.36
C GLU A 91 9.32 13.57 6.00
N ILE A 92 8.23 12.77 5.98
CA ILE A 92 7.65 12.20 4.76
C ILE A 92 6.37 12.97 4.41
N PRO A 93 6.26 13.57 3.21
CA PRO A 93 5.08 14.32 2.80
C PRO A 93 3.78 13.50 2.88
N THR A 94 2.69 14.13 3.31
CA THR A 94 1.36 13.50 3.43
C THR A 94 0.51 13.66 2.18
N ASP A 95 0.75 14.71 1.40
CA ASP A 95 -0.06 15.16 0.26
C ASP A 95 0.63 14.95 -1.10
N LEU A 96 1.77 14.25 -1.12
CA LEU A 96 2.53 13.98 -2.33
C LEU A 96 2.09 12.67 -3.00
N ASP A 97 1.74 12.76 -4.27
CA ASP A 97 1.50 11.58 -5.11
C ASP A 97 2.81 11.02 -5.65
N LEU A 98 2.95 9.70 -5.67
CA LEU A 98 4.11 9.03 -6.26
C LEU A 98 4.29 9.38 -7.75
N ALA A 99 3.19 9.58 -8.47
CA ALA A 99 3.21 10.01 -9.87
C ALA A 99 3.74 11.43 -10.07
N ALA A 100 3.71 12.28 -9.04
CA ALA A 100 4.21 13.66 -9.07
C ALA A 100 5.67 13.80 -8.62
N VAL A 101 6.26 12.73 -8.07
CA VAL A 101 7.67 12.74 -7.66
C VAL A 101 8.55 12.76 -8.90
N THR A 102 9.39 13.77 -9.04
CA THR A 102 10.37 13.82 -10.13
C THR A 102 11.53 12.84 -9.91
N ALA A 103 12.29 12.55 -10.97
CA ALA A 103 13.46 11.66 -10.87
C ALA A 103 14.50 12.18 -9.88
N ASP A 104 14.68 13.50 -9.82
CA ASP A 104 15.63 14.15 -8.91
C ASP A 104 15.16 14.10 -7.44
N GLU A 105 13.87 14.24 -7.21
CA GLU A 105 13.26 14.18 -5.87
C GLU A 105 13.19 12.75 -5.34
N TYR A 106 13.14 11.75 -6.22
CA TYR A 106 12.95 10.36 -5.83
C TYR A 106 13.96 9.88 -4.80
N GLU A 107 15.25 10.19 -5.01
CA GLU A 107 16.31 9.76 -4.09
C GLU A 107 16.20 10.42 -2.71
N THR A 108 15.71 11.66 -2.65
CA THR A 108 15.50 12.37 -1.39
C THR A 108 14.30 11.80 -0.61
N ILE A 109 13.21 11.46 -1.32
CA ILE A 109 11.93 11.08 -0.72
C ILE A 109 11.86 9.56 -0.44
N LEU A 110 12.33 8.73 -1.38
CA LEU A 110 12.20 7.28 -1.37
C LEU A 110 13.53 6.53 -1.51
N GLY A 111 14.64 7.21 -1.75
CA GLY A 111 15.96 6.59 -1.89
C GLY A 111 16.48 5.96 -0.60
N ALA A 112 17.60 5.26 -0.67
CA ALA A 112 18.14 4.42 0.40
C ALA A 112 18.43 5.14 1.74
N LEU A 113 18.70 6.46 1.70
CA LEU A 113 18.96 7.27 2.89
C LEU A 113 17.79 8.16 3.30
N SER A 114 16.67 8.08 2.58
CA SER A 114 15.47 8.88 2.83
C SER A 114 14.79 8.55 4.16
N PRO A 115 13.96 9.45 4.69
CA PRO A 115 13.09 9.17 5.84
C PRO A 115 12.18 7.96 5.63
N ALA A 116 11.65 7.77 4.42
CA ALA A 116 10.82 6.62 4.07
C ALA A 116 11.59 5.28 4.20
N SER A 117 12.83 5.22 3.70
CA SER A 117 13.69 4.04 3.85
C SER A 117 14.14 3.81 5.30
N LYS A 118 14.32 4.88 6.08
CA LYS A 118 14.58 4.75 7.53
C LYS A 118 13.38 4.22 8.27
N LEU A 119 12.16 4.70 7.95
CA LEU A 119 10.92 4.18 8.52
C LEU A 119 10.71 2.72 8.14
N TRP A 120 10.95 2.34 6.89
CA TRP A 120 10.91 0.93 6.46
C TRP A 120 11.81 0.05 7.32
N ARG A 121 13.07 0.46 7.56
CA ARG A 121 14.00 -0.29 8.42
C ARG A 121 13.53 -0.34 9.87
N LEU A 122 12.97 0.76 10.41
CA LEU A 122 12.39 0.76 11.74
C LEU A 122 11.25 -0.26 11.86
N LEU A 123 10.34 -0.30 10.88
CA LEU A 123 9.23 -1.25 10.84
C LEU A 123 9.71 -2.70 10.75
N ARG A 124 10.72 -2.97 9.92
CA ARG A 124 11.30 -4.31 9.75
C ARG A 124 12.08 -4.78 10.97
N GLY A 125 12.44 -3.87 11.86
CA GLY A 125 13.32 -4.15 12.98
C GLY A 125 14.79 -4.21 12.59
N THR A 126 15.64 -4.43 13.60
CA THR A 126 17.10 -4.55 13.48
C THR A 126 17.55 -5.85 14.08
N ASP A 127 18.86 -6.14 14.02
CA ASP A 127 19.43 -7.32 14.67
C ASP A 127 19.26 -7.29 16.20
N THR A 128 19.09 -6.11 16.79
CA THR A 128 18.89 -5.92 18.23
C THR A 128 17.43 -6.04 18.66
N TYR A 129 16.48 -5.85 17.75
CA TYR A 129 15.06 -6.02 18.02
C TYR A 129 14.31 -6.46 16.76
N ARG A 130 13.94 -7.73 16.74
CA ARG A 130 13.08 -8.29 15.71
C ARG A 130 11.68 -8.46 16.27
N TRP A 131 10.71 -7.85 15.64
CA TRP A 131 9.30 -7.97 16.05
C TRP A 131 8.42 -8.69 15.02
N GLY A 132 9.02 -9.37 14.06
CA GLY A 132 8.30 -10.24 13.13
C GLY A 132 7.47 -9.50 12.08
N ILE A 133 7.84 -8.26 11.73
CA ILE A 133 7.21 -7.54 10.61
C ILE A 133 7.98 -7.84 9.33
N GLY A 134 7.35 -8.58 8.41
CA GLY A 134 7.82 -8.83 7.05
C GLY A 134 7.59 -7.64 6.11
N PRO A 135 8.11 -7.73 4.85
CA PRO A 135 7.96 -6.66 3.85
C PRO A 135 6.50 -6.32 3.57
N THR A 136 5.63 -7.32 3.49
CA THR A 136 4.20 -7.15 3.24
C THR A 136 3.53 -6.33 4.35
N THR A 137 3.79 -6.66 5.62
CA THR A 137 3.21 -5.93 6.75
C THR A 137 3.78 -4.51 6.84
N ALA A 138 5.11 -4.34 6.65
CA ALA A 138 5.75 -3.02 6.66
C ALA A 138 5.18 -2.11 5.57
N SER A 139 5.03 -2.60 4.33
CA SER A 139 4.45 -1.81 3.23
C SER A 139 3.02 -1.38 3.50
N LYS A 140 2.19 -2.27 4.09
CA LYS A 140 0.81 -1.96 4.45
C LYS A 140 0.72 -0.89 5.54
N ILE A 141 1.60 -0.92 6.56
CA ILE A 141 1.69 0.14 7.57
C ILE A 141 2.08 1.47 6.92
N MET A 142 3.09 1.48 6.05
CA MET A 142 3.52 2.70 5.36
C MET A 142 2.46 3.23 4.40
N ALA A 143 1.83 2.37 3.60
CA ALA A 143 0.73 2.75 2.70
C ALA A 143 -0.47 3.32 3.48
N ARG A 144 -0.74 2.79 4.67
CA ARG A 144 -1.78 3.34 5.56
C ARG A 144 -1.49 4.78 5.99
N LYS A 145 -0.21 5.14 6.19
CA LYS A 145 0.24 6.49 6.60
C LYS A 145 0.49 7.42 5.42
N ARG A 146 0.83 6.90 4.25
CA ARG A 146 1.17 7.65 3.03
C ARG A 146 0.54 6.96 1.81
N PRO A 147 -0.82 6.93 1.73
CA PRO A 147 -1.53 6.12 0.73
C PRO A 147 -1.33 6.61 -0.71
N ARG A 148 -0.88 7.85 -0.89
CA ARG A 148 -0.59 8.43 -2.21
C ARG A 148 0.87 8.24 -2.63
N LEU A 149 1.78 7.94 -1.68
CA LEU A 149 3.22 7.91 -1.91
C LEU A 149 3.81 6.50 -1.86
N VAL A 150 3.33 5.65 -0.95
CA VAL A 150 3.91 4.32 -0.72
C VAL A 150 2.96 3.21 -1.18
N PRO A 151 3.36 2.43 -2.20
CA PRO A 151 2.55 1.29 -2.68
C PRO A 151 2.61 0.12 -1.70
N ILE A 152 1.54 -0.67 -1.66
CA ILE A 152 1.49 -1.93 -0.92
C ILE A 152 2.32 -2.99 -1.65
N TYR A 153 3.19 -3.71 -0.92
CA TYR A 153 3.82 -4.94 -1.41
C TYR A 153 2.96 -6.15 -0.99
N ASP A 154 2.64 -6.97 -1.97
CA ASP A 154 1.83 -8.17 -1.77
C ASP A 154 2.32 -9.30 -2.68
N SER A 155 2.24 -10.55 -2.20
CA SER A 155 2.70 -11.73 -2.93
C SER A 155 1.86 -12.06 -4.19
N VAL A 156 0.70 -11.45 -4.37
CA VAL A 156 -0.12 -11.53 -5.58
C VAL A 156 0.27 -10.40 -6.55
N VAL A 157 0.39 -9.18 -6.04
CA VAL A 157 0.66 -7.98 -6.85
C VAL A 157 2.10 -7.92 -7.34
N GLY A 158 3.07 -8.28 -6.48
CA GLY A 158 4.49 -8.24 -6.83
C GLY A 158 4.82 -8.96 -8.13
N PRO A 159 4.49 -10.26 -8.30
CA PRO A 159 4.75 -10.99 -9.54
C PRO A 159 4.05 -10.39 -10.77
N LEU A 160 2.83 -9.85 -10.64
CA LEU A 160 2.15 -9.16 -11.75
C LEU A 160 2.92 -7.92 -12.20
N MET A 161 3.57 -7.22 -11.28
CA MET A 161 4.44 -6.08 -11.57
C MET A 161 5.87 -6.49 -11.94
N GLY A 162 6.14 -7.78 -12.15
CA GLY A 162 7.47 -8.29 -12.49
C GLY A 162 8.49 -8.24 -11.37
N LEU A 163 8.04 -8.15 -10.11
CA LEU A 163 8.90 -8.10 -8.94
C LEU A 163 9.22 -9.51 -8.45
N ASN A 164 10.50 -9.80 -8.21
CA ASN A 164 10.94 -11.02 -7.55
C ASN A 164 10.93 -10.89 -6.01
N ASN A 165 11.07 -9.65 -5.51
CA ASN A 165 11.04 -9.28 -4.10
C ASN A 165 10.61 -7.81 -3.94
N ASN A 166 10.65 -7.27 -2.72
CA ASN A 166 10.25 -5.89 -2.43
C ASN A 166 11.30 -4.82 -2.77
N ASP A 167 12.56 -5.18 -3.08
CA ASP A 167 13.70 -4.24 -3.10
C ASP A 167 13.55 -3.12 -4.14
N THR A 168 12.90 -3.44 -5.27
CA THR A 168 12.69 -2.47 -6.36
C THR A 168 11.26 -1.97 -6.47
N GLN A 169 10.37 -2.32 -5.52
CA GLN A 169 8.95 -2.03 -5.63
C GLN A 169 8.66 -0.53 -5.84
N TRP A 170 9.15 0.33 -4.98
CA TRP A 170 8.86 1.76 -5.07
C TRP A 170 9.35 2.35 -6.40
N ARG A 171 10.55 1.96 -6.84
CA ARG A 171 11.11 2.39 -8.13
C ARG A 171 10.30 1.85 -9.32
N THR A 172 9.87 0.61 -9.26
CA THR A 172 9.06 -0.02 -10.30
C THR A 172 7.69 0.66 -10.46
N TRP A 173 7.02 0.96 -9.35
CA TRP A 173 5.76 1.68 -9.36
C TRP A 173 5.91 3.12 -9.81
N HIS A 174 6.91 3.82 -9.30
CA HIS A 174 7.24 5.18 -9.74
C HIS A 174 7.51 5.22 -11.25
N ALA A 175 8.36 4.34 -11.76
CA ALA A 175 8.64 4.26 -13.19
C ALA A 175 7.37 4.00 -14.03
N ALA A 176 6.48 3.12 -13.59
CA ALA A 176 5.22 2.85 -14.29
C ALA A 176 4.27 4.07 -14.31
N LEU A 177 4.28 4.88 -13.26
CA LEU A 177 3.42 6.06 -13.14
C LEU A 177 3.97 7.29 -13.88
N THR A 178 5.31 7.31 -14.16
CA THR A 178 6.00 8.47 -14.73
C THR A 178 6.56 8.23 -16.14
N ASP A 179 6.29 7.08 -16.77
CA ASP A 179 6.79 6.73 -18.11
C ASP A 179 6.10 7.48 -19.26
N GLY A 180 5.12 8.31 -18.97
CA GLY A 180 4.36 9.06 -19.98
C GLY A 180 3.30 8.25 -20.73
N ALA A 181 3.06 7.00 -20.35
CA ALA A 181 2.06 6.14 -21.00
C ALA A 181 0.61 6.37 -20.50
N GLY A 182 0.37 7.41 -19.71
CA GLY A 182 -0.97 7.82 -19.26
C GLY A 182 -1.58 6.88 -18.21
N LEU A 183 -0.74 6.24 -17.37
CA LEU A 183 -1.24 5.37 -16.30
C LEU A 183 -2.00 6.15 -15.21
N PRO A 184 -1.56 7.31 -14.72
CA PRO A 184 -2.29 8.07 -13.70
C PRO A 184 -3.70 8.46 -14.15
N GLU A 185 -3.86 8.97 -15.37
CA GLU A 185 -5.17 9.32 -15.95
C GLU A 185 -6.07 8.10 -16.07
N ARG A 186 -5.48 6.96 -16.40
CA ARG A 186 -6.19 5.68 -16.49
C ARG A 186 -6.66 5.18 -15.13
N LEU A 187 -5.83 5.29 -14.09
CA LEU A 187 -6.20 4.94 -12.72
C LEU A 187 -7.34 5.83 -12.20
N THR A 188 -7.30 7.11 -12.52
CA THR A 188 -8.41 8.03 -12.24
C THR A 188 -9.69 7.57 -12.95
N ALA A 189 -9.63 7.24 -14.24
CA ALA A 189 -10.79 6.74 -14.99
C ALA A 189 -11.32 5.40 -14.42
N ILE A 190 -10.45 4.48 -14.00
CA ILE A 190 -10.83 3.23 -13.34
C ILE A 190 -11.59 3.53 -12.04
N ARG A 191 -11.07 4.41 -11.19
CA ARG A 191 -11.71 4.80 -9.94
C ARG A 191 -13.08 5.44 -10.17
N GLU A 192 -13.20 6.39 -11.08
CA GLU A 192 -14.46 7.04 -11.41
C GLU A 192 -15.51 6.06 -11.95
N LYS A 193 -15.11 5.20 -12.90
CA LYS A 193 -16.00 4.18 -13.49
C LYS A 193 -16.39 3.08 -12.50
N SER A 194 -15.59 2.86 -11.45
CA SER A 194 -15.94 1.87 -10.41
C SER A 194 -17.18 2.26 -9.63
N GLY A 195 -17.54 3.54 -9.58
CA GLY A 195 -18.72 4.04 -8.89
C GLY A 195 -18.68 3.89 -7.36
N ILE A 196 -17.51 3.60 -6.77
CA ILE A 196 -17.35 3.56 -5.32
C ILE A 196 -17.42 4.98 -4.74
N SER A 197 -18.09 5.13 -3.61
CA SER A 197 -18.18 6.41 -2.91
C SER A 197 -16.94 6.75 -2.09
N LEU A 198 -16.12 5.73 -1.77
CA LEU A 198 -14.90 5.91 -1.00
C LEU A 198 -13.80 6.57 -1.86
N GLN A 199 -13.20 7.62 -1.33
CA GLN A 199 -12.03 8.22 -1.97
C GLN A 199 -10.79 7.39 -1.63
N ILE A 200 -10.18 6.83 -2.67
CA ILE A 200 -8.92 6.05 -2.58
C ILE A 200 -7.86 6.68 -3.50
N SER A 201 -6.60 6.47 -3.19
CA SER A 201 -5.48 6.93 -4.01
C SER A 201 -5.36 6.14 -5.33
N ASP A 202 -4.62 6.69 -6.29
CA ASP A 202 -4.28 5.96 -7.52
C ASP A 202 -3.46 4.71 -7.23
N LEU A 203 -2.53 4.77 -6.25
CA LEU A 203 -1.79 3.60 -5.80
C LEU A 203 -2.73 2.50 -5.27
N ARG A 204 -3.75 2.89 -4.50
CA ARG A 204 -4.72 1.93 -3.98
C ARG A 204 -5.64 1.40 -5.07
N THR A 205 -6.04 2.23 -6.03
CA THR A 205 -6.80 1.81 -7.21
C THR A 205 -6.03 0.74 -8.00
N MET A 206 -4.75 1.00 -8.26
CA MET A 206 -3.85 0.09 -8.95
C MET A 206 -3.66 -1.22 -8.18
N ASP A 207 -3.38 -1.14 -6.88
CA ASP A 207 -3.20 -2.30 -6.00
C ASP A 207 -4.43 -3.21 -6.01
N VAL A 208 -5.62 -2.65 -5.80
CA VAL A 208 -6.87 -3.41 -5.79
C VAL A 208 -7.19 -4.06 -7.14
N ALA A 209 -7.00 -3.32 -8.25
CA ALA A 209 -7.22 -3.87 -9.58
C ALA A 209 -6.28 -5.05 -9.87
N LEU A 210 -5.00 -4.91 -9.54
CA LEU A 210 -3.99 -5.96 -9.69
C LEU A 210 -4.28 -7.17 -8.80
N TRP A 211 -4.58 -6.94 -7.52
CA TRP A 211 -4.86 -8.00 -6.57
C TRP A 211 -6.09 -8.82 -6.97
N MET A 212 -7.18 -8.15 -7.33
CA MET A 212 -8.40 -8.81 -7.77
C MET A 212 -8.20 -9.59 -9.08
N HIS A 213 -7.44 -9.02 -10.01
CA HIS A 213 -7.07 -9.71 -11.26
C HIS A 213 -6.23 -10.96 -10.96
N GLY A 214 -5.19 -10.85 -10.12
CA GLY A 214 -4.37 -12.00 -9.71
C GLY A 214 -5.19 -13.09 -9.03
N LYS A 215 -6.16 -12.73 -8.19
CA LYS A 215 -7.08 -13.70 -7.57
C LYS A 215 -7.95 -14.41 -8.61
N LYS A 216 -8.43 -13.73 -9.65
CA LYS A 216 -9.15 -14.37 -10.77
C LYS A 216 -8.26 -15.32 -11.55
N LEU A 217 -6.97 -15.04 -11.67
CA LEU A 217 -5.97 -15.94 -12.28
C LEU A 217 -5.57 -17.12 -11.38
N GLY A 218 -6.18 -17.26 -10.20
CA GLY A 218 -5.91 -18.35 -9.27
C GLY A 218 -4.65 -18.15 -8.41
N MET A 219 -4.06 -16.95 -8.40
CA MET A 219 -2.92 -16.64 -7.53
C MET A 219 -3.34 -16.65 -6.06
N THR A 220 -2.50 -17.22 -5.21
CA THR A 220 -2.74 -17.31 -3.78
C THR A 220 -1.82 -16.35 -3.02
N VAL A 221 -2.32 -15.76 -1.96
CA VAL A 221 -1.49 -15.03 -1.00
C VAL A 221 -0.54 -16.04 -0.35
N ARG A 222 0.76 -15.76 -0.42
CA ARG A 222 1.76 -16.49 0.37
C ARG A 222 1.96 -15.74 1.66
N GLU A 223 1.89 -16.42 2.78
CA GLU A 223 2.38 -15.86 4.05
C GLU A 223 3.89 -15.62 3.86
N ASP A 224 4.35 -14.41 4.20
CA ASP A 224 5.78 -14.13 4.15
C ASP A 224 6.47 -15.06 5.14
N ALA A 225 7.24 -16.01 4.60
CA ALA A 225 8.10 -16.89 5.38
C ALA A 225 9.34 -16.10 5.85
N ASP A 226 9.11 -15.02 6.59
CA ASP A 226 10.16 -14.19 7.19
C ASP A 226 10.01 -14.25 8.72
N SER A 227 10.46 -15.35 9.26
CA SER A 227 10.88 -15.47 10.66
C SER A 227 12.39 -15.22 10.77
#